data_f4538e562f30e8943f320668832f6d5e
#
_entry.id   f4538e562f30e8943f320668832f6d5e
#
_cell.length_a   1.000
_cell.length_b   1.000
_cell.length_c   1.000
_cell.angle_alpha   90.00
_cell.angle_beta   90.00
_cell.angle_gamma   90.00
#
_symmetry.space_group_name_H-M   'P 1'
#
loop_
_entity.id
_entity.type
_entity.pdbx_description
1 polymer ?
#
loop_
_entity_poly.entity_id
_entity_poly.type
_entity_poly.pdbx_seq_one_letter_code
_entity_poly.pdbx_strand_id
1 'polypeptide(L)'
;YVVSKGKIPMFWGDIICAFPEAVQELPKETICLNWGYDADWPEDSTRKLSGAGARLYNCPGVSGWDQLVNQIRVSYENISRMCHYAVDYHADGVLNTDWGDCGHINHPDFSLVGMIYGAAFSWNPEIPAFDEINRQISRIAYGDVSETLVSVLAKISVSWKFTWRNAVDRLEQLREVPLYSMEVYQKAAEQLEEIKGELYAFVSHLPVEQKKQIHAYLIALQGMILLQKLGMVLAGDQTSDETCSGQRCALAEELEYWLYDYKALWRSVSRESELFRIQHVICCYADWLRS
;
A
#
# COMPACT_ATOMS: atom_id res chain seq x y z
N TYR A 1 -16.00 -9.52 30.80
CA TYR A 1 -15.24 -8.42 31.40
C TYR A 1 -15.43 -7.10 30.65
N VAL A 2 -15.22 -7.02 29.31
CA VAL A 2 -15.32 -5.76 28.53
C VAL A 2 -16.71 -5.13 28.68
N VAL A 3 -17.77 -5.93 28.47
CA VAL A 3 -19.17 -5.49 28.61
C VAL A 3 -19.46 -5.03 30.04
N SER A 4 -18.96 -5.75 31.08
CA SER A 4 -19.16 -5.35 32.49
C SER A 4 -18.48 -4.01 32.85
N LYS A 5 -17.61 -3.49 31.99
CA LYS A 5 -17.02 -2.15 32.08
C LYS A 5 -17.75 -1.10 31.21
N GLY A 6 -18.94 -1.44 30.71
CA GLY A 6 -19.74 -0.54 29.85
C GLY A 6 -19.11 -0.26 28.50
N LYS A 7 -18.26 -1.17 27.97
CA LYS A 7 -17.60 -1.06 26.68
C LYS A 7 -18.16 -2.08 25.69
N ILE A 8 -18.16 -1.74 24.42
CA ILE A 8 -18.53 -2.63 23.32
C ILE A 8 -17.30 -3.38 22.87
N PRO A 9 -17.24 -4.72 22.98
CA PRO A 9 -16.13 -5.49 22.45
C PRO A 9 -16.16 -5.51 20.93
N MET A 10 -14.98 -5.40 20.33
CA MET A 10 -14.76 -5.53 18.88
C MET A 10 -13.58 -6.48 18.68
N PHE A 11 -13.65 -7.35 17.67
CA PHE A 11 -12.55 -8.27 17.36
C PHE A 11 -12.47 -8.56 15.85
N TRP A 12 -11.29 -8.91 15.37
CA TRP A 12 -11.05 -9.27 13.97
C TRP A 12 -11.71 -10.60 13.64
N GLY A 13 -12.51 -10.63 12.59
CA GLY A 13 -13.48 -11.68 12.28
C GLY A 13 -12.95 -12.84 11.45
N ASP A 14 -11.67 -12.96 11.19
CA ASP A 14 -11.08 -14.01 10.34
C ASP A 14 -11.37 -15.42 10.88
N ILE A 15 -11.16 -15.66 12.17
CA ILE A 15 -11.40 -16.97 12.78
C ILE A 15 -12.90 -17.29 12.85
N ILE A 16 -13.73 -16.34 13.26
CA ILE A 16 -15.17 -16.60 13.39
C ILE A 16 -15.86 -16.80 12.03
N CYS A 17 -15.29 -16.31 10.93
CA CYS A 17 -15.77 -16.62 9.58
C CYS A 17 -15.70 -18.11 9.24
N ALA A 18 -14.81 -18.87 9.89
CA ALA A 18 -14.73 -20.31 9.74
C ALA A 18 -15.76 -21.06 10.63
N PHE A 19 -16.26 -20.41 11.69
CA PHE A 19 -17.19 -20.96 12.67
C PHE A 19 -18.34 -19.97 12.96
N PRO A 20 -19.15 -19.59 11.96
CA PRO A 20 -20.14 -18.52 12.10
C PRO A 20 -21.21 -18.81 13.14
N GLU A 21 -21.47 -20.08 13.46
CA GLU A 21 -22.39 -20.51 14.54
C GLU A 21 -21.95 -20.00 15.91
N ALA A 22 -20.65 -19.81 16.14
CA ALA A 22 -20.11 -19.30 17.40
C ALA A 22 -20.51 -17.83 17.68
N VAL A 23 -21.03 -17.12 16.69
CA VAL A 23 -21.60 -15.76 16.87
C VAL A 23 -22.68 -15.77 17.95
N GLN A 24 -23.48 -16.84 18.04
CA GLN A 24 -24.56 -16.96 19.02
C GLN A 24 -24.09 -17.09 20.47
N GLU A 25 -22.82 -17.44 20.70
CA GLU A 25 -22.19 -17.55 22.02
C GLU A 25 -21.60 -16.20 22.50
N LEU A 26 -21.50 -15.21 21.61
CA LEU A 26 -20.93 -13.91 21.91
C LEU A 26 -21.98 -13.01 22.63
N PRO A 27 -21.50 -12.06 23.47
CA PRO A 27 -22.37 -10.98 23.94
C PRO A 27 -22.97 -10.24 22.74
N LYS A 28 -24.27 -9.93 22.82
CA LYS A 28 -25.03 -9.30 21.70
C LYS A 28 -24.46 -7.97 21.23
N GLU A 29 -23.75 -7.29 22.12
CA GLU A 29 -23.09 -6.00 21.81
C GLU A 29 -21.82 -6.16 20.98
N THR A 30 -21.26 -7.37 20.88
CA THR A 30 -19.99 -7.63 20.23
C THR A 30 -20.06 -7.36 18.73
N ILE A 31 -19.09 -6.62 18.23
CA ILE A 31 -18.95 -6.27 16.80
C ILE A 31 -17.84 -7.13 16.20
N CYS A 32 -18.16 -7.84 15.12
CA CYS A 32 -17.20 -8.57 14.31
C CYS A 32 -16.61 -7.64 13.24
N LEU A 33 -15.30 -7.51 13.21
CA LEU A 33 -14.56 -6.72 12.20
C LEU A 33 -14.19 -7.65 11.04
N ASN A 34 -15.03 -7.65 10.00
CA ASN A 34 -14.83 -8.47 8.81
C ASN A 34 -13.88 -7.76 7.84
N TRP A 35 -12.62 -8.19 7.80
CA TRP A 35 -11.61 -7.60 6.96
C TRP A 35 -11.34 -8.37 5.68
N GLY A 36 -10.89 -7.65 4.64
CA GLY A 36 -10.45 -8.20 3.39
C GLY A 36 -9.98 -7.08 2.45
N TYR A 37 -8.90 -7.33 1.69
CA TYR A 37 -8.13 -6.24 1.06
C TYR A 37 -7.93 -6.38 -0.44
N ASP A 38 -8.26 -7.54 -1.04
CA ASP A 38 -8.14 -7.73 -2.47
C ASP A 38 -9.18 -6.89 -3.23
N ALA A 39 -8.82 -6.41 -4.41
CA ALA A 39 -9.71 -5.63 -5.26
C ALA A 39 -11.02 -6.36 -5.58
N ASP A 40 -10.96 -7.68 -5.72
CA ASP A 40 -12.07 -8.58 -6.02
C ASP A 40 -12.56 -9.36 -4.80
N TRP A 41 -12.32 -8.86 -3.57
CA TRP A 41 -12.72 -9.52 -2.33
C TRP A 41 -14.17 -10.00 -2.39
N PRO A 42 -14.45 -11.29 -2.12
CA PRO A 42 -15.78 -11.86 -2.25
C PRO A 42 -16.71 -11.45 -1.10
N GLU A 43 -18.01 -11.45 -1.35
CA GLU A 43 -19.03 -11.14 -0.34
C GLU A 43 -19.24 -12.24 0.72
N ASP A 44 -18.67 -13.43 0.51
CA ASP A 44 -18.98 -14.64 1.30
C ASP A 44 -18.82 -14.47 2.81
N SER A 45 -17.75 -13.79 3.26
CA SER A 45 -17.53 -13.54 4.69
C SER A 45 -18.59 -12.61 5.27
N THR A 46 -18.91 -11.52 4.58
CA THR A 46 -19.97 -10.59 4.99
C THR A 46 -21.32 -11.30 5.05
N ARG A 47 -21.67 -12.05 4.00
CA ARG A 47 -22.92 -12.80 3.90
C ARG A 47 -23.04 -13.86 5.02
N LYS A 48 -21.97 -14.62 5.30
CA LYS A 48 -21.96 -15.64 6.36
C LYS A 48 -22.15 -15.04 7.75
N LEU A 49 -21.40 -13.99 8.08
CA LEU A 49 -21.49 -13.36 9.40
C LEU A 49 -22.84 -12.65 9.61
N SER A 50 -23.34 -11.92 8.60
CA SER A 50 -24.67 -11.33 8.65
C SER A 50 -25.77 -12.39 8.79
N GLY A 51 -25.70 -13.49 8.01
CA GLY A 51 -26.64 -14.62 8.11
C GLY A 51 -26.61 -15.33 9.46
N ALA A 52 -25.50 -15.31 10.18
CA ALA A 52 -25.37 -15.81 11.55
C ALA A 52 -25.88 -14.81 12.61
N GLY A 53 -26.32 -13.62 12.22
CA GLY A 53 -26.82 -12.58 13.12
C GLY A 53 -25.72 -11.78 13.85
N ALA A 54 -24.51 -11.73 13.30
CA ALA A 54 -23.42 -10.93 13.84
C ALA A 54 -23.71 -9.43 13.68
N ARG A 55 -23.40 -8.65 14.70
CA ARG A 55 -23.13 -7.22 14.51
C ARG A 55 -21.81 -7.08 13.76
N LEU A 56 -21.79 -6.31 12.69
CA LEU A 56 -20.75 -6.40 11.69
C LEU A 56 -20.25 -5.02 11.24
N TYR A 57 -18.92 -4.86 11.20
CA TYR A 57 -18.26 -3.80 10.44
C TYR A 57 -17.47 -4.45 9.31
N ASN A 58 -17.66 -3.97 8.08
CA ASN A 58 -16.75 -4.32 6.99
C ASN A 58 -15.49 -3.45 7.06
N CYS A 59 -14.33 -4.10 6.94
CA CYS A 59 -13.03 -3.47 7.15
C CYS A 59 -12.17 -3.57 5.86
N PRO A 60 -12.41 -2.69 4.88
CA PRO A 60 -11.53 -2.54 3.72
C PRO A 60 -10.22 -1.88 4.11
N GLY A 61 -9.31 -1.71 3.14
CA GLY A 61 -8.03 -1.06 3.39
C GLY A 61 -7.49 -0.20 2.25
N VAL A 62 -6.60 0.71 2.61
CA VAL A 62 -5.99 1.68 1.68
C VAL A 62 -4.82 1.12 0.87
N SER A 63 -4.49 -0.17 1.01
CA SER A 63 -3.47 -0.90 0.24
C SER A 63 -2.09 -0.22 0.23
N GLY A 64 -1.63 0.26 1.41
CA GLY A 64 -0.33 0.92 1.58
C GLY A 64 0.71 0.09 2.32
N TRP A 65 0.30 -0.91 3.09
CA TRP A 65 1.20 -1.76 3.87
C TRP A 65 2.15 -2.55 2.97
N ASP A 66 3.37 -2.75 3.46
CA ASP A 66 4.48 -3.42 2.78
C ASP A 66 4.85 -2.87 1.39
N GLN A 67 4.43 -1.63 1.07
CA GLN A 67 4.59 -0.98 -0.21
C GLN A 67 5.19 0.42 -0.06
N LEU A 68 5.98 0.86 -1.04
CA LEU A 68 6.50 2.24 -1.09
C LEU A 68 5.40 3.26 -1.40
N VAL A 69 4.39 2.87 -2.17
CA VAL A 69 3.25 3.72 -2.55
C VAL A 69 1.97 2.89 -2.54
N ASN A 70 0.86 3.50 -2.11
CA ASN A 70 -0.44 2.83 -2.07
C ASN A 70 -0.93 2.40 -3.46
N GLN A 71 -1.61 1.26 -3.50
CA GLN A 71 -2.25 0.75 -4.71
C GLN A 71 -3.63 1.39 -4.90
N ILE A 72 -3.66 2.59 -5.48
CA ILE A 72 -4.86 3.44 -5.56
C ILE A 72 -6.04 2.73 -6.22
N ARG A 73 -5.82 1.97 -7.32
CA ARG A 73 -6.89 1.23 -7.99
C ARG A 73 -7.44 0.11 -7.10
N VAL A 74 -6.56 -0.65 -6.45
CA VAL A 74 -6.95 -1.71 -5.51
C VAL A 74 -7.73 -1.13 -4.34
N SER A 75 -7.27 -0.01 -3.77
CA SER A 75 -7.99 0.70 -2.70
C SER A 75 -9.40 1.10 -3.12
N TYR A 76 -9.56 1.70 -4.31
CA TYR A 76 -10.87 2.09 -4.82
C TYR A 76 -11.80 0.87 -4.96
N GLU A 77 -11.34 -0.18 -5.61
CA GLU A 77 -12.14 -1.37 -5.90
C GLU A 77 -12.52 -2.14 -4.62
N ASN A 78 -11.55 -2.31 -3.70
CA ASN A 78 -11.80 -2.95 -2.42
C ASN A 78 -12.77 -2.16 -1.54
N ILE A 79 -12.49 -0.87 -1.32
CA ILE A 79 -13.31 -0.02 -0.45
C ILE A 79 -14.73 0.13 -0.99
N SER A 80 -14.89 0.35 -2.29
CA SER A 80 -16.21 0.45 -2.92
C SER A 80 -17.03 -0.82 -2.73
N ARG A 81 -16.40 -1.98 -2.96
CA ARG A 81 -17.03 -3.29 -2.84
C ARG A 81 -17.44 -3.59 -1.41
N MET A 82 -16.55 -3.36 -0.44
CA MET A 82 -16.84 -3.60 0.97
C MET A 82 -17.92 -2.65 1.52
N CYS A 83 -18.00 -1.42 1.01
CA CYS A 83 -19.09 -0.50 1.33
C CYS A 83 -20.44 -0.98 0.76
N HIS A 84 -20.48 -1.47 -0.50
CA HIS A 84 -21.68 -2.09 -1.06
C HIS A 84 -22.15 -3.27 -0.23
N TYR A 85 -21.25 -4.21 0.12
CA TYR A 85 -21.60 -5.34 0.98
C TYR A 85 -22.11 -4.91 2.34
N ALA A 86 -21.60 -3.80 2.90
CA ALA A 86 -22.11 -3.27 4.17
C ALA A 86 -23.56 -2.85 4.06
N VAL A 87 -23.97 -2.27 2.93
CA VAL A 87 -25.37 -1.89 2.66
C VAL A 87 -26.22 -3.15 2.42
N ASP A 88 -25.79 -4.03 1.53
CA ASP A 88 -26.56 -5.21 1.08
C ASP A 88 -26.83 -6.19 2.21
N TYR A 89 -25.88 -6.33 3.13
CA TYR A 89 -25.96 -7.26 4.27
C TYR A 89 -26.22 -6.56 5.61
N HIS A 90 -26.65 -5.29 5.59
CA HIS A 90 -27.04 -4.53 6.78
C HIS A 90 -25.98 -4.50 7.88
N ALA A 91 -24.70 -4.32 7.51
CA ALA A 91 -23.63 -4.13 8.46
C ALA A 91 -23.85 -2.83 9.28
N ASP A 92 -23.43 -2.83 10.55
CA ASP A 92 -23.53 -1.66 11.43
C ASP A 92 -22.63 -0.50 10.98
N GLY A 93 -21.57 -0.80 10.20
CA GLY A 93 -20.63 0.22 9.72
C GLY A 93 -19.50 -0.29 8.87
N VAL A 94 -18.61 0.63 8.53
CA VAL A 94 -17.36 0.40 7.80
C VAL A 94 -16.20 0.96 8.61
N LEU A 95 -15.11 0.20 8.72
CA LEU A 95 -13.84 0.62 9.33
C LEU A 95 -12.74 0.54 8.27
N ASN A 96 -12.46 1.65 7.59
CA ASN A 96 -11.38 1.70 6.61
C ASN A 96 -10.03 1.63 7.31
N THR A 97 -9.14 0.73 6.89
CA THR A 97 -7.89 0.40 7.59
C THR A 97 -6.65 0.83 6.81
N ASP A 98 -5.60 1.12 7.57
CA ASP A 98 -4.24 1.34 7.08
C ASP A 98 -3.27 0.58 7.99
N TRP A 99 -2.42 -0.29 7.40
CA TRP A 99 -1.53 -1.18 8.12
C TRP A 99 -0.06 -0.84 7.85
N GLY A 100 0.80 -1.14 8.82
CA GLY A 100 2.22 -0.83 8.77
C GLY A 100 3.12 -2.06 8.73
N ASP A 101 2.90 -2.99 7.80
CA ASP A 101 3.70 -4.22 7.68
C ASP A 101 5.12 -3.97 7.15
N CYS A 102 6.01 -4.94 7.36
CA CYS A 102 7.39 -4.95 6.85
C CYS A 102 8.20 -3.68 7.13
N GLY A 103 8.05 -3.10 8.36
CA GLY A 103 8.75 -1.88 8.77
C GLY A 103 8.05 -0.60 8.36
N HIS A 104 6.85 -0.68 7.79
CA HIS A 104 6.02 0.46 7.39
C HIS A 104 6.73 1.45 6.46
N ILE A 105 7.30 0.94 5.37
CA ILE A 105 8.05 1.77 4.41
C ILE A 105 7.18 2.82 3.69
N ASN A 106 5.87 2.73 3.79
CA ASN A 106 4.91 3.66 3.20
C ASN A 106 4.95 5.02 3.90
N HIS A 107 4.84 6.11 3.13
CA HIS A 107 4.67 7.43 3.72
C HIS A 107 3.20 7.65 4.11
N PRO A 108 2.89 8.13 5.34
CA PRO A 108 1.51 8.25 5.83
C PRO A 108 0.58 9.05 4.92
N ASP A 109 1.07 10.11 4.26
CA ASP A 109 0.26 10.95 3.37
C ASP A 109 -0.23 10.21 2.12
N PHE A 110 0.39 9.07 1.75
CA PHE A 110 -0.03 8.31 0.57
C PHE A 110 -1.37 7.62 0.78
N SER A 111 -1.76 7.40 2.03
CA SER A 111 -3.07 6.83 2.39
C SER A 111 -4.22 7.82 2.24
N LEU A 112 -3.95 9.12 2.01
CA LEU A 112 -4.99 10.16 1.91
C LEU A 112 -6.07 9.82 0.87
N VAL A 113 -5.68 9.37 -0.32
CA VAL A 113 -6.61 9.02 -1.40
C VAL A 113 -7.55 7.88 -0.95
N GLY A 114 -7.01 6.80 -0.39
CA GLY A 114 -7.79 5.68 0.13
C GLY A 114 -8.67 6.05 1.33
N MET A 115 -8.20 6.97 2.18
CA MET A 115 -9.02 7.50 3.28
C MET A 115 -10.21 8.34 2.77
N ILE A 116 -10.00 9.12 1.71
CA ILE A 116 -11.10 9.88 1.07
C ILE A 116 -12.11 8.91 0.43
N TYR A 117 -11.66 7.84 -0.23
CA TYR A 117 -12.57 6.80 -0.74
C TYR A 117 -13.41 6.21 0.40
N GLY A 118 -12.78 5.82 1.50
CA GLY A 118 -13.49 5.28 2.67
C GLY A 118 -14.54 6.23 3.22
N ALA A 119 -14.19 7.50 3.37
CA ALA A 119 -15.12 8.53 3.84
C ALA A 119 -16.29 8.77 2.87
N ALA A 120 -16.01 8.88 1.57
CA ALA A 120 -17.02 9.14 0.55
C ALA A 120 -18.00 7.96 0.40
N PHE A 121 -17.47 6.72 0.30
CA PHE A 121 -18.26 5.53 0.00
C PHE A 121 -19.04 5.00 1.21
N SER A 122 -18.53 5.23 2.43
CA SER A 122 -19.31 4.90 3.65
C SER A 122 -20.42 5.90 3.94
N TRP A 123 -20.31 7.13 3.40
CA TRP A 123 -21.33 8.17 3.57
C TRP A 123 -22.46 8.09 2.55
N ASN A 124 -22.14 7.77 1.30
CA ASN A 124 -23.09 7.72 0.20
C ASN A 124 -23.01 6.36 -0.54
N PRO A 125 -24.12 5.60 -0.64
CA PRO A 125 -24.15 4.34 -1.38
C PRO A 125 -23.94 4.51 -2.91
N GLU A 126 -24.18 5.70 -3.45
CA GLU A 126 -23.86 6.02 -4.86
C GLU A 126 -22.38 6.32 -5.00
N ILE A 127 -21.61 5.31 -5.43
CA ILE A 127 -20.16 5.41 -5.58
C ILE A 127 -19.82 6.05 -6.93
N PRO A 128 -19.09 7.19 -6.93
CA PRO A 128 -18.64 7.82 -8.17
C PRO A 128 -17.71 6.91 -8.96
N ALA A 129 -17.69 7.04 -10.28
CA ALA A 129 -16.70 6.35 -11.11
C ALA A 129 -15.26 6.72 -10.71
N PHE A 130 -14.33 5.78 -10.89
CA PHE A 130 -12.93 5.93 -10.50
C PHE A 130 -12.29 7.24 -10.99
N ASP A 131 -12.45 7.53 -12.28
CA ASP A 131 -11.85 8.73 -12.86
C ASP A 131 -12.52 10.02 -12.39
N GLU A 132 -13.82 9.95 -12.06
CA GLU A 132 -14.56 11.10 -11.56
C GLU A 132 -14.09 11.51 -10.16
N ILE A 133 -14.07 10.57 -9.22
CA ILE A 133 -13.61 10.86 -7.85
C ILE A 133 -12.15 11.28 -7.83
N ASN A 134 -11.29 10.68 -8.66
CA ASN A 134 -9.87 11.03 -8.73
C ASN A 134 -9.62 12.44 -9.26
N ARG A 135 -10.43 12.92 -10.20
CA ARG A 135 -10.39 14.33 -10.64
C ARG A 135 -10.76 15.26 -9.50
N GLN A 136 -11.82 14.93 -8.75
CA GLN A 136 -12.25 15.72 -7.60
C GLN A 136 -11.19 15.74 -6.49
N ILE A 137 -10.58 14.58 -6.17
CA ILE A 137 -9.49 14.51 -5.17
C ILE A 137 -8.28 15.33 -5.63
N SER A 138 -7.87 15.21 -6.90
CA SER A 138 -6.77 16.00 -7.45
C SER A 138 -6.99 17.49 -7.23
N ARG A 139 -8.18 17.97 -7.55
CA ARG A 139 -8.54 19.38 -7.40
C ARG A 139 -8.67 19.84 -5.95
N ILE A 140 -9.43 19.08 -5.13
CA ILE A 140 -9.83 19.53 -3.79
C ILE A 140 -8.73 19.25 -2.76
N ALA A 141 -8.15 18.05 -2.75
CA ALA A 141 -7.17 17.66 -1.74
C ALA A 141 -5.75 18.13 -2.10
N TYR A 142 -5.41 18.13 -3.38
CA TYR A 142 -4.07 18.50 -3.85
C TYR A 142 -3.99 19.90 -4.48
N GLY A 143 -5.11 20.57 -4.74
CA GLY A 143 -5.13 21.86 -5.41
C GLY A 143 -4.66 21.81 -6.88
N ASP A 144 -4.71 20.63 -7.49
CA ASP A 144 -4.32 20.44 -8.88
C ASP A 144 -5.45 20.87 -9.82
N VAL A 145 -5.28 22.03 -10.45
CA VAL A 145 -6.24 22.61 -11.39
C VAL A 145 -6.37 21.80 -12.70
N SER A 146 -5.41 20.93 -12.99
CA SER A 146 -5.46 20.03 -14.15
C SER A 146 -6.34 18.79 -13.89
N GLU A 147 -6.65 18.52 -12.63
CA GLU A 147 -7.47 17.39 -12.16
C GLU A 147 -6.89 16.01 -12.55
N THR A 148 -5.57 15.90 -12.76
CA THR A 148 -4.92 14.68 -13.30
C THR A 148 -3.95 14.02 -12.34
N LEU A 149 -3.53 14.66 -11.24
CA LEU A 149 -2.51 14.17 -10.34
C LEU A 149 -2.80 12.75 -9.82
N VAL A 150 -3.99 12.51 -9.28
CA VAL A 150 -4.33 11.18 -8.73
C VAL A 150 -4.36 10.10 -9.81
N SER A 151 -4.73 10.46 -11.05
CA SER A 151 -4.66 9.55 -12.20
C SER A 151 -3.21 9.17 -12.55
N VAL A 152 -2.26 10.11 -12.41
CA VAL A 152 -0.83 9.82 -12.56
C VAL A 152 -0.34 8.94 -11.42
N LEU A 153 -0.69 9.25 -10.17
CA LEU A 153 -0.35 8.43 -9.01
C LEU A 153 -0.87 6.99 -9.13
N ALA A 154 -2.07 6.81 -9.69
CA ALA A 154 -2.66 5.48 -9.89
C ALA A 154 -1.88 4.60 -10.88
N LYS A 155 -1.09 5.18 -11.80
CA LYS A 155 -0.22 4.43 -12.73
C LYS A 155 0.93 3.72 -11.99
N ILE A 156 1.38 4.25 -10.86
CA ILE A 156 2.55 3.76 -10.14
C ILE A 156 2.40 2.28 -9.76
N SER A 157 1.25 1.91 -9.22
CA SER A 157 0.99 0.55 -8.73
C SER A 157 0.91 -0.54 -9.82
N VAL A 158 0.90 -0.17 -11.08
CA VAL A 158 0.83 -1.11 -12.21
C VAL A 158 2.21 -1.49 -12.72
N SER A 159 3.22 -0.65 -12.47
CA SER A 159 4.52 -0.69 -13.15
C SER A 159 5.65 -1.39 -12.39
N TRP A 160 5.40 -1.94 -11.19
CA TRP A 160 6.43 -2.55 -10.35
C TRP A 160 6.34 -4.08 -10.33
N LYS A 161 7.48 -4.76 -10.24
CA LYS A 161 7.60 -6.22 -10.28
C LYS A 161 8.39 -6.80 -9.11
N PHE A 162 9.53 -6.19 -8.73
CA PHE A 162 10.23 -6.50 -7.49
C PHE A 162 9.83 -5.48 -6.43
N THR A 163 9.07 -5.92 -5.44
CA THR A 163 8.45 -5.06 -4.44
C THR A 163 9.31 -4.97 -3.17
N TRP A 164 9.02 -4.01 -2.30
CA TRP A 164 9.61 -3.97 -0.96
C TRP A 164 9.38 -5.28 -0.20
N ARG A 165 8.15 -5.81 -0.27
CA ARG A 165 7.83 -7.11 0.32
C ARG A 165 8.72 -8.23 -0.21
N ASN A 166 8.97 -8.28 -1.51
CA ASN A 166 9.87 -9.28 -2.11
C ASN A 166 11.29 -9.13 -1.56
N ALA A 167 11.78 -7.90 -1.39
CA ALA A 167 13.10 -7.65 -0.82
C ALA A 167 13.19 -8.18 0.62
N VAL A 168 12.19 -7.89 1.46
CA VAL A 168 12.13 -8.38 2.85
C VAL A 168 12.01 -9.90 2.89
N ASP A 169 11.04 -10.48 2.19
CA ASP A 169 10.77 -11.93 2.20
C ASP A 169 12.01 -12.74 1.75
N ARG A 170 12.73 -12.24 0.74
CA ARG A 170 13.95 -12.89 0.26
C ARG A 170 15.09 -12.78 1.24
N LEU A 171 15.33 -11.60 1.82
CA LEU A 171 16.42 -11.38 2.77
C LEU A 171 16.22 -12.17 4.07
N GLU A 172 15.00 -12.13 4.61
CA GLU A 172 14.62 -12.79 5.86
C GLU A 172 14.23 -14.26 5.66
N GLN A 173 14.26 -14.78 4.42
CA GLN A 173 13.89 -16.15 4.05
C GLN A 173 12.47 -16.54 4.51
N LEU A 174 11.55 -15.61 4.48
CA LEU A 174 10.17 -15.81 4.94
C LEU A 174 9.33 -16.58 3.92
N ARG A 175 9.59 -16.32 2.62
CA ARG A 175 8.90 -16.95 1.48
C ARG A 175 9.85 -17.08 0.30
N GLU A 176 9.57 -18.05 -0.55
CA GLU A 176 10.19 -18.10 -1.87
C GLU A 176 9.69 -16.92 -2.72
N VAL A 177 10.62 -16.16 -3.29
CA VAL A 177 10.32 -15.03 -4.17
C VAL A 177 10.71 -15.42 -5.59
N PRO A 178 9.74 -15.76 -6.45
CA PRO A 178 10.02 -16.06 -7.84
C PRO A 178 10.51 -14.79 -8.56
N LEU A 179 11.57 -14.94 -9.36
CA LEU A 179 12.12 -13.84 -10.14
C LEU A 179 11.56 -13.87 -11.57
N TYR A 180 11.30 -12.69 -12.11
CA TYR A 180 10.99 -12.49 -13.52
C TYR A 180 12.31 -12.39 -14.35
N SER A 181 12.19 -12.33 -15.66
CA SER A 181 13.35 -12.06 -16.52
C SER A 181 13.84 -10.61 -16.35
N MET A 182 15.10 -10.37 -16.70
CA MET A 182 15.71 -9.02 -16.63
C MET A 182 14.90 -7.98 -17.41
N GLU A 183 14.39 -8.36 -18.59
CA GLU A 183 13.60 -7.46 -19.47
C GLU A 183 12.30 -6.98 -18.80
N VAL A 184 11.68 -7.84 -17.98
CA VAL A 184 10.46 -7.47 -17.24
C VAL A 184 10.75 -6.39 -16.21
N TYR A 185 11.85 -6.53 -15.48
CA TYR A 185 12.28 -5.52 -14.51
C TYR A 185 12.75 -4.23 -15.17
N GLN A 186 13.49 -4.34 -16.28
CA GLN A 186 13.92 -3.18 -17.05
C GLN A 186 12.71 -2.35 -17.51
N LYS A 187 11.74 -3.01 -18.14
CA LYS A 187 10.50 -2.33 -18.59
C LYS A 187 9.75 -1.69 -17.43
N ALA A 188 9.70 -2.34 -16.27
CA ALA A 188 9.08 -1.77 -15.07
C ALA A 188 9.82 -0.52 -14.57
N ALA A 189 11.17 -0.54 -14.58
CA ALA A 189 11.97 0.61 -14.21
C ALA A 189 11.77 1.78 -15.18
N GLU A 190 11.75 1.53 -16.49
CA GLU A 190 11.51 2.54 -17.53
C GLU A 190 10.13 3.21 -17.34
N GLN A 191 9.08 2.43 -17.11
CA GLN A 191 7.74 2.96 -16.84
C GLN A 191 7.68 3.83 -15.57
N LEU A 192 8.38 3.43 -14.51
CA LEU A 192 8.47 4.22 -13.27
C LEU A 192 9.23 5.53 -13.49
N GLU A 193 10.30 5.55 -14.32
CA GLU A 193 11.00 6.79 -14.68
C GLU A 193 10.10 7.73 -15.50
N GLU A 194 9.27 7.21 -16.42
CA GLU A 194 8.29 8.02 -17.16
C GLU A 194 7.28 8.68 -16.20
N ILE A 195 6.70 7.90 -15.27
CA ILE A 195 5.77 8.43 -14.27
C ILE A 195 6.43 9.47 -13.37
N LYS A 196 7.68 9.23 -12.97
CA LYS A 196 8.48 10.18 -12.19
C LYS A 196 8.68 11.50 -12.95
N GLY A 197 8.93 11.42 -14.27
CA GLY A 197 8.97 12.59 -15.15
C GLY A 197 7.63 13.34 -15.21
N GLU A 198 6.50 12.62 -15.31
CA GLU A 198 5.16 13.25 -15.24
C GLU A 198 4.97 13.99 -13.89
N LEU A 199 5.37 13.38 -12.76
CA LEU A 199 5.22 14.01 -11.44
C LEU A 199 6.06 15.27 -11.27
N TYR A 200 7.25 15.36 -11.88
CA TYR A 200 8.03 16.59 -11.85
C TYR A 200 7.29 17.78 -12.45
N ALA A 201 6.42 17.57 -13.44
CA ALA A 201 5.62 18.63 -14.04
C ALA A 201 4.68 19.31 -13.03
N PHE A 202 4.15 18.55 -12.05
CA PHE A 202 3.26 19.09 -11.02
C PHE A 202 3.98 20.00 -10.02
N VAL A 203 5.29 19.83 -9.80
CA VAL A 203 6.06 20.66 -8.84
C VAL A 203 5.95 22.15 -9.15
N SER A 204 5.82 22.55 -10.42
CA SER A 204 5.68 23.95 -10.82
C SER A 204 4.27 24.52 -10.64
N HIS A 205 3.24 23.67 -10.63
CA HIS A 205 1.83 24.09 -10.69
C HIS A 205 1.08 23.95 -9.35
N LEU A 206 1.57 23.09 -8.46
CA LEU A 206 0.91 22.85 -7.18
C LEU A 206 1.24 23.92 -6.15
N PRO A 207 0.32 24.17 -5.19
CA PRO A 207 0.59 24.98 -4.01
C PRO A 207 1.79 24.44 -3.20
N VAL A 208 2.46 25.32 -2.43
CA VAL A 208 3.71 25.00 -1.71
C VAL A 208 3.55 23.81 -0.76
N GLU A 209 2.42 23.72 -0.07
CA GLU A 209 2.17 22.64 0.89
C GLU A 209 2.11 21.25 0.20
N GLN A 210 1.47 21.18 -0.96
CA GLN A 210 1.35 19.95 -1.74
C GLN A 210 2.65 19.53 -2.42
N LYS A 211 3.58 20.47 -2.66
CA LYS A 211 4.91 20.13 -3.19
C LYS A 211 5.70 19.19 -2.31
N LYS A 212 5.51 19.23 -0.98
CA LYS A 212 6.13 18.30 -0.05
C LYS A 212 5.65 16.86 -0.28
N GLN A 213 4.36 16.69 -0.56
CA GLN A 213 3.79 15.38 -0.87
C GLN A 213 4.35 14.83 -2.20
N ILE A 214 4.47 15.68 -3.24
CA ILE A 214 5.11 15.27 -4.49
C ILE A 214 6.56 14.85 -4.26
N HIS A 215 7.31 15.57 -3.43
CA HIS A 215 8.68 15.19 -3.08
C HIS A 215 8.74 13.82 -2.42
N ALA A 216 7.81 13.50 -1.52
CA ALA A 216 7.70 12.17 -0.92
C ALA A 216 7.45 11.07 -1.98
N TYR A 217 6.53 11.31 -2.93
CA TYR A 217 6.30 10.40 -4.06
C TYR A 217 7.55 10.22 -4.95
N LEU A 218 8.31 11.29 -5.21
CA LEU A 218 9.54 11.20 -6.00
C LEU A 218 10.62 10.33 -5.31
N ILE A 219 10.77 10.46 -3.98
CA ILE A 219 11.66 9.59 -3.19
C ILE A 219 11.16 8.13 -3.24
N ALA A 220 9.87 7.90 -3.06
CA ALA A 220 9.28 6.56 -3.12
C ALA A 220 9.47 5.91 -4.50
N LEU A 221 9.20 6.64 -5.59
CA LEU A 221 9.43 6.18 -6.97
C LEU A 221 10.90 5.84 -7.23
N GLN A 222 11.84 6.67 -6.74
CA GLN A 222 13.26 6.33 -6.84
C GLN A 222 13.58 5.02 -6.14
N GLY A 223 13.04 4.77 -4.96
CA GLY A 223 13.18 3.49 -4.25
C GLY A 223 12.61 2.32 -5.05
N MET A 224 11.43 2.51 -5.66
CA MET A 224 10.81 1.49 -6.51
C MET A 224 11.66 1.18 -7.76
N ILE A 225 12.24 2.19 -8.41
CA ILE A 225 13.16 2.02 -9.54
C ILE A 225 14.40 1.22 -9.12
N LEU A 226 14.99 1.55 -7.98
CA LEU A 226 16.15 0.83 -7.44
C LEU A 226 15.82 -0.63 -7.09
N LEU A 227 14.62 -0.90 -6.61
CA LEU A 227 14.15 -2.27 -6.40
C LEU A 227 14.00 -3.04 -7.72
N GLN A 228 13.54 -2.40 -8.82
CA GLN A 228 13.55 -3.08 -10.13
C GLN A 228 14.98 -3.38 -10.60
N LYS A 229 15.92 -2.43 -10.44
CA LYS A 229 17.35 -2.67 -10.74
C LYS A 229 17.92 -3.82 -9.90
N LEU A 230 17.57 -3.89 -8.61
CA LEU A 230 17.94 -5.01 -7.74
C LEU A 230 17.36 -6.33 -8.25
N GLY A 231 16.10 -6.36 -8.68
CA GLY A 231 15.46 -7.52 -9.30
C GLY A 231 16.18 -7.98 -10.57
N MET A 232 16.67 -7.05 -11.41
CA MET A 232 17.49 -7.36 -12.59
C MET A 232 18.79 -8.06 -12.22
N VAL A 233 19.53 -7.53 -11.22
CA VAL A 233 20.78 -8.14 -10.75
C VAL A 233 20.53 -9.53 -10.19
N LEU A 234 19.50 -9.71 -9.35
CA LEU A 234 19.14 -11.01 -8.78
C LEU A 234 18.75 -12.05 -9.85
N ALA A 235 18.10 -11.61 -10.92
CA ALA A 235 17.76 -12.49 -12.06
C ALA A 235 19.00 -12.85 -12.88
N GLY A 236 19.92 -11.89 -13.10
CA GLY A 236 21.18 -12.10 -13.83
C GLY A 236 22.18 -12.96 -13.08
N ASP A 237 22.23 -12.89 -11.75
CA ASP A 237 23.14 -13.68 -10.91
C ASP A 237 22.90 -15.19 -11.04
N GLN A 238 21.71 -15.61 -11.50
CA GLN A 238 21.39 -17.00 -11.83
C GLN A 238 22.06 -17.48 -13.15
N THR A 239 22.60 -16.54 -13.97
CA THR A 239 23.16 -16.83 -15.30
C THR A 239 24.69 -16.76 -15.38
N SER A 240 25.39 -16.56 -14.24
CA SER A 240 26.88 -16.58 -14.11
C SER A 240 27.67 -15.64 -15.05
N ASP A 241 27.20 -14.40 -15.26
CA ASP A 241 27.90 -13.42 -16.09
C ASP A 241 28.83 -12.54 -15.24
N GLU A 242 30.17 -12.73 -15.30
CA GLU A 242 31.17 -12.01 -14.49
C GLU A 242 31.35 -10.51 -14.87
N THR A 243 30.62 -10.01 -15.88
CA THR A 243 30.85 -8.66 -16.42
C THR A 243 30.22 -7.51 -15.62
N CYS A 244 29.57 -7.78 -14.49
CA CYS A 244 28.71 -6.80 -13.79
C CYS A 244 29.27 -6.17 -12.50
N SER A 245 30.53 -6.38 -12.11
CA SER A 245 31.07 -5.86 -10.83
C SER A 245 30.89 -4.35 -10.65
N GLY A 246 31.19 -3.55 -11.69
CA GLY A 246 31.03 -2.09 -11.62
C GLY A 246 29.58 -1.61 -11.51
N GLN A 247 28.66 -2.29 -12.20
CA GLN A 247 27.23 -1.95 -12.15
C GLN A 247 26.60 -2.32 -10.80
N ARG A 248 27.02 -3.43 -10.20
CA ARG A 248 26.60 -3.86 -8.86
C ARG A 248 27.04 -2.86 -7.80
N CYS A 249 28.32 -2.43 -7.83
CA CYS A 249 28.82 -1.41 -6.91
C CYS A 249 28.08 -0.07 -7.07
N ALA A 250 27.80 0.36 -8.30
CA ALA A 250 27.05 1.58 -8.55
C ALA A 250 25.62 1.49 -7.98
N LEU A 251 24.92 0.35 -8.15
CA LEU A 251 23.61 0.14 -7.57
C LEU A 251 23.65 0.16 -6.03
N ALA A 252 24.70 -0.41 -5.42
CA ALA A 252 24.87 -0.36 -3.97
C ALA A 252 24.96 1.10 -3.46
N GLU A 253 25.75 1.93 -4.15
CA GLU A 253 25.87 3.36 -3.85
C GLU A 253 24.53 4.09 -4.04
N GLU A 254 23.81 3.83 -5.14
CA GLU A 254 22.48 4.41 -5.39
C GLU A 254 21.49 4.05 -4.27
N LEU A 255 21.49 2.82 -3.78
CA LEU A 255 20.64 2.37 -2.66
C LEU A 255 20.97 3.10 -1.35
N GLU A 256 22.26 3.30 -1.06
CA GLU A 256 22.70 4.01 0.16
C GLU A 256 22.37 5.50 0.10
N TYR A 257 22.56 6.16 -1.07
CA TYR A 257 22.14 7.55 -1.26
C TYR A 257 20.62 7.71 -1.13
N TRP A 258 19.87 6.81 -1.75
CA TRP A 258 18.41 6.80 -1.60
C TRP A 258 18.00 6.62 -0.13
N LEU A 259 18.64 5.71 0.59
CA LEU A 259 18.36 5.50 2.01
C LEU A 259 18.61 6.75 2.84
N TYR A 260 19.63 7.54 2.50
CA TYR A 260 19.89 8.80 3.18
C TYR A 260 18.73 9.79 3.03
N ASP A 261 18.24 9.98 1.80
CA ASP A 261 17.10 10.86 1.51
C ASP A 261 15.82 10.31 2.15
N TYR A 262 15.60 9.00 2.04
CA TYR A 262 14.45 8.33 2.64
C TYR A 262 14.43 8.48 4.18
N LYS A 263 15.57 8.39 4.86
CA LYS A 263 15.67 8.62 6.32
C LYS A 263 15.29 10.04 6.71
N ALA A 264 15.65 11.02 5.90
CA ALA A 264 15.23 12.41 6.12
C ALA A 264 13.72 12.56 5.96
N LEU A 265 13.14 11.95 4.92
CA LEU A 265 11.68 11.91 4.71
C LEU A 265 10.98 11.21 5.86
N TRP A 266 11.43 10.02 6.27
CA TRP A 266 10.86 9.27 7.39
C TRP A 266 10.80 10.12 8.67
N ARG A 267 11.91 10.75 9.05
CA ARG A 267 12.03 11.58 10.27
C ARG A 267 11.13 12.81 10.26
N SER A 268 10.65 13.23 9.11
CA SER A 268 9.73 14.37 9.00
C SER A 268 8.31 14.03 9.47
N VAL A 269 7.93 12.73 9.48
CA VAL A 269 6.55 12.28 9.75
C VAL A 269 6.46 11.13 10.76
N SER A 270 7.55 10.40 11.01
CA SER A 270 7.57 9.18 11.82
C SER A 270 8.69 9.18 12.85
N ARG A 271 8.54 8.35 13.90
CA ARG A 271 9.58 8.11 14.91
C ARG A 271 10.59 7.08 14.41
N GLU A 272 11.76 7.02 15.04
CA GLU A 272 12.89 6.13 14.67
C GLU A 272 12.59 4.63 14.82
N SER A 273 11.57 4.22 15.56
CA SER A 273 11.37 2.85 16.04
C SER A 273 11.45 1.76 14.96
N GLU A 274 10.90 1.98 13.78
CA GLU A 274 10.89 0.99 12.70
C GLU A 274 11.94 1.24 11.61
N LEU A 275 12.58 2.40 11.61
CA LEU A 275 13.54 2.81 10.59
C LEU A 275 14.75 1.89 10.51
N PHE A 276 15.16 1.29 11.63
CA PHE A 276 16.29 0.35 11.67
C PHE A 276 16.06 -0.88 10.76
N ARG A 277 14.82 -1.36 10.64
CA ARG A 277 14.49 -2.51 9.78
C ARG A 277 14.67 -2.17 8.31
N ILE A 278 14.18 -1.01 7.90
CA ILE A 278 14.35 -0.52 6.52
C ILE A 278 15.82 -0.33 6.20
N GLN A 279 16.57 0.31 7.11
CA GLN A 279 18.00 0.48 6.97
C GLN A 279 18.74 -0.87 6.87
N HIS A 280 18.39 -1.83 7.71
CA HIS A 280 18.99 -3.16 7.69
C HIS A 280 18.82 -3.84 6.33
N VAL A 281 17.61 -3.86 5.79
CA VAL A 281 17.32 -4.48 4.48
C VAL A 281 18.16 -3.84 3.38
N ILE A 282 18.18 -2.51 3.29
CA ILE A 282 18.93 -1.79 2.25
C ILE A 282 20.44 -2.02 2.39
N CYS A 283 20.99 -1.91 3.61
CA CYS A 283 22.42 -2.13 3.85
C CYS A 283 22.85 -3.58 3.52
N CYS A 284 22.05 -4.59 3.89
CA CYS A 284 22.36 -5.98 3.53
C CYS A 284 22.42 -6.20 2.00
N TYR A 285 21.49 -5.59 1.24
CA TYR A 285 21.57 -5.66 -0.21
C TYR A 285 22.76 -4.88 -0.78
N ALA A 286 23.08 -3.71 -0.24
CA ALA A 286 24.27 -2.95 -0.67
C ALA A 286 25.58 -3.73 -0.41
N ASP A 287 25.69 -4.37 0.75
CA ASP A 287 26.84 -5.24 1.07
C ASP A 287 26.93 -6.46 0.13
N TRP A 288 25.79 -7.12 -0.11
CA TRP A 288 25.73 -8.23 -1.05
C TRP A 288 26.09 -7.83 -2.49
N LEU A 289 25.69 -6.65 -2.94
CA LEU A 289 26.02 -6.14 -4.27
C LEU A 289 27.53 -5.87 -4.45
N ARG A 290 28.27 -5.64 -3.35
CA ARG A 290 29.72 -5.42 -3.34
C ARG A 290 30.53 -6.71 -3.18
N SER A 291 29.91 -7.79 -2.72
CA SER A 291 30.55 -9.11 -2.54
C SER A 291 30.63 -9.88 -3.86
#